data_471925729e3536004dbc5bad793578f8
#
_entry.id   471925729e3536004dbc5bad793578f8
#
_cell.length_a   1.000
_cell.length_b   1.000
_cell.length_c   1.000
_cell.angle_alpha   90.00
_cell.angle_beta   90.00
_cell.angle_gamma   90.00
#
_symmetry.space_group_name_H-M   'P 1'
#
loop_
_entity.id
_entity.type
_entity.pdbx_description
1 polymer ?
#
loop_
_entity_poly.entity_id
_entity_poly.type
_entity_poly.pdbx_seq_one_letter_code
_entity_poly.pdbx_strand_id
1 'polypeptide(L)'
;MKRLFLYILLLFPTIVFGQQKDGIIDKKLIEDSAKVYDVVEQMPSFPGGSSALFEYLANNIIYPADAENNGIQGRVVCTFVVEKDGSITHICVASSVYSSLDKEAIRVITNMPKWIPGRQNGSTVRVKYTVPVTFRLH
;
A
#
# COMPACT_ATOMS: atom_id res chain seq x y z
N MET A 1 -3.43 -15.42 -57.14
CA MET A 1 -4.27 -15.53 -55.96
C MET A 1 -3.60 -16.32 -54.85
N LYS A 2 -3.10 -17.50 -55.14
CA LYS A 2 -2.43 -18.32 -54.11
C LYS A 2 -1.17 -17.68 -53.56
N ARG A 3 -0.48 -16.87 -54.34
CA ARG A 3 0.74 -16.19 -53.92
C ARG A 3 0.51 -15.08 -52.93
N LEU A 4 -0.63 -14.44 -52.97
CA LEU A 4 -1.02 -13.40 -52.01
C LEU A 4 -1.26 -13.98 -50.59
N PHE A 5 -1.81 -15.17 -50.54
CA PHE A 5 -2.06 -15.86 -49.27
C PHE A 5 -0.73 -16.20 -48.53
N LEU A 6 0.27 -16.63 -49.28
CA LEU A 6 1.57 -16.91 -48.72
C LEU A 6 2.27 -15.65 -48.17
N TYR A 7 2.03 -14.53 -48.83
CA TYR A 7 2.61 -13.25 -48.40
C TYR A 7 2.07 -12.78 -47.06
N ILE A 8 0.78 -12.93 -46.85
CA ILE A 8 0.11 -12.54 -45.62
C ILE A 8 0.60 -13.43 -44.43
N LEU A 9 0.77 -14.71 -44.67
CA LEU A 9 1.26 -15.65 -43.66
C LEU A 9 2.69 -15.38 -43.22
N LEU A 10 3.53 -14.88 -44.09
CA LEU A 10 4.92 -14.57 -43.77
C LEU A 10 5.07 -13.31 -42.94
N LEU A 11 4.19 -12.35 -43.11
CA LEU A 11 4.20 -11.10 -42.34
C LEU A 11 3.74 -11.28 -40.90
N PHE A 12 2.77 -12.15 -40.67
CA PHE A 12 2.17 -12.38 -39.36
C PHE A 12 3.16 -12.88 -38.32
N PRO A 13 3.97 -13.91 -38.56
CA PRO A 13 4.90 -14.41 -37.56
C PRO A 13 5.95 -13.41 -37.13
N THR A 14 6.36 -12.53 -38.04
CA THR A 14 7.40 -11.53 -37.75
C THR A 14 6.91 -10.46 -36.78
N ILE A 15 5.68 -10.00 -36.94
CA ILE A 15 5.07 -9.00 -36.07
C ILE A 15 4.83 -9.57 -34.67
N VAL A 16 4.31 -10.79 -34.60
CA VAL A 16 4.06 -11.48 -33.31
C VAL A 16 5.34 -11.70 -32.53
N PHE A 17 6.43 -12.02 -33.22
CA PHE A 17 7.72 -12.27 -32.62
C PHE A 17 8.32 -11.00 -31.98
N GLY A 18 8.19 -9.87 -32.64
CA GLY A 18 8.65 -8.58 -32.12
C GLY A 18 7.88 -8.15 -30.86
N GLN A 19 6.58 -8.35 -30.86
CA GLN A 19 5.73 -8.01 -29.72
C GLN A 19 6.03 -8.87 -28.49
N GLN A 20 6.39 -10.13 -28.66
CA GLN A 20 6.75 -10.99 -27.54
C GLN A 20 8.04 -10.55 -26.83
N LYS A 21 9.01 -10.04 -27.56
CA LYS A 21 10.24 -9.50 -26.98
C LYS A 21 9.98 -8.29 -26.10
N ASP A 22 9.19 -7.38 -26.58
CA ASP A 22 8.84 -6.16 -25.84
C ASP A 22 7.99 -6.51 -24.60
N GLY A 23 7.09 -7.46 -24.71
CA GLY A 23 6.25 -7.91 -23.61
C GLY A 23 7.03 -8.52 -22.45
N ILE A 24 8.10 -9.24 -22.70
CA ILE A 24 8.95 -9.85 -21.66
C ILE A 24 9.69 -8.78 -20.87
N ILE A 25 10.24 -7.78 -21.53
CA ILE A 25 10.97 -6.69 -20.89
C ILE A 25 10.02 -5.87 -20.00
N ASP A 26 8.85 -5.55 -20.51
CA ASP A 26 7.84 -4.79 -19.78
C ASP A 26 7.35 -5.52 -18.54
N LYS A 27 7.18 -6.84 -18.65
CA LYS A 27 6.73 -7.67 -17.54
C LYS A 27 7.73 -7.65 -16.38
N LYS A 28 9.02 -7.74 -16.65
CA LYS A 28 10.05 -7.70 -15.62
C LYS A 28 10.08 -6.34 -14.92
N LEU A 29 9.97 -5.26 -15.67
CA LEU A 29 9.90 -3.91 -15.10
C LEU A 29 8.66 -3.73 -14.22
N ILE A 30 7.52 -4.28 -14.65
CA ILE A 30 6.27 -4.25 -13.88
C ILE A 30 6.42 -5.04 -12.58
N GLU A 31 7.03 -6.22 -12.62
CA GLU A 31 7.24 -7.05 -11.43
C GLU A 31 8.15 -6.34 -10.42
N ASP A 32 9.26 -5.75 -10.85
CA ASP A 32 10.15 -5.00 -9.98
C ASP A 32 9.47 -3.78 -9.39
N SER A 33 8.63 -3.10 -10.19
CA SER A 33 7.88 -1.93 -9.76
C SER A 33 6.76 -2.28 -8.77
N ALA A 34 6.19 -3.48 -8.87
CA ALA A 34 5.08 -3.93 -8.02
C ALA A 34 5.54 -4.50 -6.68
N LYS A 35 6.83 -4.77 -6.52
CA LYS A 35 7.36 -5.40 -5.31
C LYS A 35 7.11 -4.55 -4.07
N VAL A 36 6.62 -5.19 -3.00
CA VAL A 36 6.44 -4.56 -1.69
C VAL A 36 7.53 -5.05 -0.77
N TYR A 37 8.25 -4.13 -0.17
CA TYR A 37 9.35 -4.40 0.76
C TYR A 37 8.84 -4.35 2.20
N ASP A 38 9.44 -5.16 3.07
CA ASP A 38 9.20 -5.06 4.51
C ASP A 38 10.20 -4.13 5.19
N VAL A 39 11.46 -4.17 4.76
CA VAL A 39 12.54 -3.34 5.30
C VAL A 39 13.37 -2.79 4.15
N VAL A 40 13.62 -1.49 4.20
CA VAL A 40 14.43 -0.79 3.21
C VAL A 40 15.43 0.12 3.91
N GLU A 41 16.38 0.66 3.15
CA GLU A 41 17.43 1.53 3.69
C GLU A 41 16.86 2.77 4.37
N GLN A 42 15.86 3.40 3.75
CA GLN A 42 15.13 4.51 4.34
C GLN A 42 13.67 4.12 4.43
N MET A 43 13.21 3.82 5.65
CA MET A 43 11.82 3.46 5.89
C MET A 43 10.90 4.65 5.62
N PRO A 44 9.65 4.39 5.18
CA PRO A 44 8.70 5.48 5.02
C PRO A 44 8.41 6.15 6.36
N SER A 45 8.03 7.40 6.31
CA SER A 45 7.70 8.18 7.51
C SER A 45 6.49 9.07 7.30
N PHE A 46 5.74 9.25 8.38
CA PHE A 46 4.66 10.21 8.43
C PHE A 46 5.25 11.63 8.38
N PRO A 47 4.61 12.59 7.68
CA PRO A 47 5.10 13.97 7.66
C PRO A 47 5.25 14.53 9.08
N GLY A 48 6.48 14.92 9.42
CA GLY A 48 6.81 15.37 10.77
C GLY A 48 7.29 14.27 11.71
N GLY A 49 7.34 13.01 11.24
CA GLY A 49 7.89 11.89 12.01
C GLY A 49 6.89 11.20 12.94
N SER A 50 7.41 10.36 13.82
CA SER A 50 6.60 9.53 14.73
C SER A 50 5.75 10.36 15.68
N SER A 51 6.27 11.47 16.19
CA SER A 51 5.51 12.36 17.09
C SER A 51 4.29 12.92 16.39
N ALA A 52 4.45 13.36 15.14
CA ALA A 52 3.34 13.88 14.35
C ALA A 52 2.31 12.81 14.03
N LEU A 53 2.75 11.58 13.81
CA LEU A 53 1.86 10.44 13.59
C LEU A 53 0.97 10.20 14.82
N PHE A 54 1.57 10.13 15.99
CA PHE A 54 0.82 9.89 17.24
C PHE A 54 -0.13 11.06 17.53
N GLU A 55 0.29 12.27 17.29
CA GLU A 55 -0.56 13.46 17.43
C GLU A 55 -1.75 13.42 16.46
N TYR A 56 -1.49 13.05 15.20
CA TYR A 56 -2.55 12.89 14.21
C TYR A 56 -3.59 11.86 14.68
N LEU A 57 -3.14 10.70 15.13
CA LEU A 57 -4.04 9.65 15.62
C LEU A 57 -4.84 10.14 16.82
N ALA A 58 -4.18 10.74 17.80
CA ALA A 58 -4.86 11.23 19.00
C ALA A 58 -5.92 12.30 18.68
N ASN A 59 -5.65 13.16 17.71
CA ASN A 59 -6.55 14.25 17.35
C ASN A 59 -7.70 13.83 16.44
N ASN A 60 -7.55 12.71 15.73
CA ASN A 60 -8.53 12.30 14.70
C ASN A 60 -9.33 11.05 15.06
N ILE A 61 -8.91 10.29 16.04
CA ILE A 61 -9.65 9.11 16.51
C ILE A 61 -10.94 9.56 17.19
N ILE A 62 -12.05 8.97 16.75
CA ILE A 62 -13.36 9.14 17.40
C ILE A 62 -13.71 7.82 18.05
N TYR A 63 -13.85 7.83 19.36
CA TYR A 63 -14.18 6.61 20.09
C TYR A 63 -15.59 6.15 19.73
N PRO A 64 -15.75 4.93 19.19
CA PRO A 64 -17.09 4.42 18.85
C PRO A 64 -17.97 4.28 20.10
N ALA A 65 -19.22 4.70 19.98
CA ALA A 65 -20.14 4.76 21.12
C ALA A 65 -20.40 3.38 21.76
N ASP A 66 -20.53 2.34 20.93
CA ASP A 66 -20.77 0.99 21.44
C ASP A 66 -19.56 0.47 22.25
N ALA A 67 -18.36 0.72 21.78
CA ALA A 67 -17.15 0.34 22.50
C ALA A 67 -16.98 1.13 23.79
N GLU A 68 -17.23 2.43 23.74
CA GLU A 68 -17.19 3.29 24.93
C GLU A 68 -18.21 2.84 25.98
N ASN A 69 -19.43 2.57 25.57
CA ASN A 69 -20.51 2.16 26.48
C ASN A 69 -20.23 0.80 27.12
N ASN A 70 -19.50 -0.07 26.44
CA ASN A 70 -19.13 -1.39 26.94
C ASN A 70 -17.75 -1.45 27.58
N GLY A 71 -17.08 -0.30 27.71
CA GLY A 71 -15.77 -0.23 28.35
C GLY A 71 -14.66 -0.94 27.58
N ILE A 72 -14.79 -1.02 26.26
CA ILE A 72 -13.82 -1.74 25.41
C ILE A 72 -12.64 -0.84 25.11
N GLN A 73 -11.47 -1.30 25.47
CA GLN A 73 -10.18 -0.63 25.20
C GLN A 73 -9.22 -1.61 24.55
N GLY A 74 -8.20 -1.11 23.90
CA GLY A 74 -7.15 -1.95 23.35
C GLY A 74 -6.42 -1.28 22.21
N ARG A 75 -5.52 -2.06 21.62
CA ARG A 75 -4.66 -1.63 20.52
C ARG A 75 -5.02 -2.42 19.27
N VAL A 76 -5.52 -1.73 18.27
CA VAL A 76 -5.74 -2.32 16.94
C VAL A 76 -4.47 -2.15 16.15
N VAL A 77 -3.85 -3.25 15.72
CA VAL A 77 -2.65 -3.20 14.91
C VAL A 77 -3.06 -3.26 13.44
N CYS A 78 -2.69 -2.24 12.68
CA CYS A 78 -3.01 -2.15 11.27
C CYS A 78 -1.73 -2.19 10.44
N THR A 79 -1.85 -2.77 9.25
CA THR A 79 -0.79 -2.74 8.24
C THR A 79 -1.31 -2.05 6.99
N PHE A 80 -0.41 -1.45 6.25
CA PHE A 80 -0.74 -0.83 4.97
C PHE A 80 0.53 -0.73 4.13
N VAL A 81 0.36 -0.41 2.86
CA VAL A 81 1.48 -0.16 1.97
C VAL A 81 1.62 1.34 1.75
N VAL A 82 2.82 1.86 1.99
CA VAL A 82 3.18 3.21 1.59
C VAL A 82 3.69 3.13 0.16
N GLU A 83 2.94 3.70 -0.77
CA GLU A 83 3.27 3.66 -2.19
C GLU A 83 4.44 4.57 -2.51
N LYS A 84 4.96 4.48 -3.72
CA LYS A 84 6.09 5.29 -4.19
C LYS A 84 5.81 6.79 -4.14
N ASP A 85 4.54 7.18 -4.25
CA ASP A 85 4.12 8.57 -4.18
C ASP A 85 3.72 8.99 -2.75
N GLY A 86 3.84 8.09 -1.77
CA GLY A 86 3.45 8.34 -0.39
C GLY A 86 2.00 8.03 -0.06
N SER A 87 1.17 7.69 -1.02
CA SER A 87 -0.22 7.31 -0.75
C SER A 87 -0.29 5.99 0.00
N ILE A 88 -1.39 5.79 0.73
CA ILE A 88 -1.62 4.62 1.56
C ILE A 88 -2.61 3.69 0.88
N THR A 89 -2.23 2.43 0.74
CA THR A 89 -3.07 1.40 0.11
C THR A 89 -3.03 0.11 0.93
N HIS A 90 -3.87 -0.85 0.58
CA HIS A 90 -3.88 -2.20 1.19
C HIS A 90 -3.97 -2.13 2.72
N ILE A 91 -4.88 -1.30 3.23
CA ILE A 91 -5.08 -1.14 4.67
C ILE A 91 -5.76 -2.38 5.23
N CYS A 92 -5.13 -3.03 6.20
CA CYS A 92 -5.63 -4.26 6.83
C CYS A 92 -5.48 -4.19 8.33
N VAL A 93 -6.39 -4.86 9.04
CA VAL A 93 -6.24 -5.09 10.48
C VAL A 93 -5.46 -6.38 10.70
N ALA A 94 -4.26 -6.26 11.28
CA ALA A 94 -3.41 -7.41 11.59
C ALA A 94 -3.77 -8.02 12.94
N SER A 95 -4.15 -7.19 13.93
CA SER A 95 -4.59 -7.65 15.24
C SER A 95 -5.84 -6.89 15.63
N SER A 96 -6.96 -7.60 15.70
CA SER A 96 -8.28 -7.06 16.01
C SER A 96 -8.50 -6.99 17.51
N VAL A 97 -9.29 -6.01 17.94
CA VAL A 97 -9.75 -5.89 19.33
C VAL A 97 -11.28 -6.02 19.37
N TYR A 98 -11.97 -5.19 18.61
CA TYR A 98 -13.42 -5.10 18.62
C TYR A 98 -13.86 -4.49 17.30
N SER A 99 -14.98 -4.95 16.76
CA SER A 99 -15.41 -4.60 15.40
C SER A 99 -15.44 -3.10 15.14
N SER A 100 -16.05 -2.32 16.04
CA SER A 100 -16.14 -0.88 15.85
C SER A 100 -14.80 -0.16 16.00
N LEU A 101 -13.93 -0.66 16.88
CA LEU A 101 -12.57 -0.12 17.02
C LEU A 101 -11.76 -0.40 15.77
N ASP A 102 -11.89 -1.59 15.20
CA ASP A 102 -11.19 -1.98 13.96
C ASP A 102 -11.61 -1.06 12.81
N LYS A 103 -12.92 -0.80 12.68
CA LYS A 103 -13.43 0.10 11.63
C LYS A 103 -12.92 1.52 11.79
N GLU A 104 -12.88 2.01 13.03
CA GLU A 104 -12.40 3.36 13.31
C GLU A 104 -10.89 3.48 13.02
N ALA A 105 -10.12 2.46 13.36
CA ALA A 105 -8.69 2.41 13.02
C ALA A 105 -8.47 2.51 11.52
N ILE A 106 -9.23 1.74 10.73
CA ILE A 106 -9.15 1.80 9.27
C ILE A 106 -9.54 3.19 8.77
N ARG A 107 -10.60 3.77 9.31
CA ARG A 107 -11.08 5.10 8.91
C ARG A 107 -10.00 6.16 9.12
N VAL A 108 -9.38 6.19 10.29
CA VAL A 108 -8.39 7.22 10.61
C VAL A 108 -7.12 7.06 9.76
N ILE A 109 -6.72 5.81 9.46
CA ILE A 109 -5.58 5.55 8.59
C ILE A 109 -5.89 5.93 7.14
N THR A 110 -7.10 5.63 6.68
CA THR A 110 -7.53 5.98 5.31
C THR A 110 -7.45 7.48 5.05
N ASN A 111 -7.68 8.30 6.07
CA ASN A 111 -7.70 9.76 5.94
C ASN A 111 -6.35 10.43 6.20
N MET A 112 -5.29 9.65 6.36
CA MET A 112 -3.94 10.20 6.56
C MET A 112 -3.46 11.00 5.35
N PRO A 113 -2.66 12.04 5.56
CA PRO A 113 -1.96 12.71 4.46
C PRO A 113 -0.95 11.76 3.83
N LYS A 114 -0.42 12.15 2.67
CA LYS A 114 0.64 11.37 2.04
C LYS A 114 1.86 11.28 2.95
N TRP A 115 2.44 10.08 2.99
CA TRP A 115 3.66 9.81 3.72
C TRP A 115 4.88 10.15 2.87
N ILE A 116 6.03 10.27 3.52
CA ILE A 116 7.32 10.30 2.83
C ILE A 116 7.62 8.84 2.46
N PRO A 117 7.74 8.51 1.17
CA PRO A 117 7.92 7.12 0.77
C PRO A 117 9.25 6.56 1.20
N GLY A 118 9.31 5.23 1.34
CA GLY A 118 10.55 4.52 1.60
C GLY A 118 11.47 4.55 0.39
N ARG A 119 12.78 4.37 0.62
CA ARG A 119 13.79 4.38 -0.43
C ARG A 119 14.72 3.19 -0.30
N GLN A 120 15.08 2.64 -1.45
CA GLN A 120 16.05 1.59 -1.59
C GLN A 120 16.94 1.89 -2.79
N ASN A 121 18.25 1.90 -2.61
CA ASN A 121 19.19 2.24 -3.68
C ASN A 121 18.89 3.57 -4.37
N GLY A 122 18.47 4.58 -3.60
CA GLY A 122 18.17 5.92 -4.09
C GLY A 122 16.83 6.09 -4.80
N SER A 123 16.04 5.03 -4.93
CA SER A 123 14.73 5.07 -5.58
C SER A 123 13.60 4.85 -4.59
N THR A 124 12.47 5.52 -4.81
CA THR A 124 11.28 5.27 -4.00
C THR A 124 10.73 3.88 -4.29
N VAL A 125 10.31 3.18 -3.24
CA VAL A 125 9.78 1.82 -3.33
C VAL A 125 8.50 1.70 -2.50
N ARG A 126 7.74 0.65 -2.77
CA ARG A 126 6.55 0.31 -2.01
C ARG A 126 6.97 -0.42 -0.74
N VAL A 127 6.51 0.03 0.41
CA VAL A 127 6.91 -0.55 1.70
C VAL A 127 5.68 -0.84 2.54
N LYS A 128 5.62 -2.03 3.11
CA LYS A 128 4.60 -2.40 4.09
C LYS A 128 4.99 -1.80 5.44
N TYR A 129 4.05 -1.11 6.07
CA TYR A 129 4.24 -0.47 7.36
C TYR A 129 3.18 -0.91 8.36
N THR A 130 3.54 -0.95 9.62
CA THR A 130 2.64 -1.39 10.70
C THR A 130 2.48 -0.28 11.71
N VAL A 131 1.22 0.05 12.04
CA VAL A 131 0.89 1.11 13.00
C VAL A 131 -0.08 0.56 14.05
N PRO A 132 0.23 0.72 15.35
CA PRO A 132 -0.74 0.46 16.40
C PRO A 132 -1.65 1.66 16.58
N VAL A 133 -2.96 1.43 16.63
CA VAL A 133 -3.96 2.44 16.94
C VAL A 133 -4.53 2.13 18.32
N THR A 134 -4.20 2.95 19.28
CA THR A 134 -4.54 2.69 20.70
C THR A 134 -5.83 3.40 21.07
N PHE A 135 -6.77 2.65 21.61
CA PHE A 135 -8.03 3.14 22.16
C PHE A 135 -8.02 2.99 23.66
N ARG A 136 -8.09 4.12 24.35
CA ARG A 136 -8.06 4.15 25.81
C ARG A 136 -9.16 5.05 26.34
N LEU A 137 -9.89 4.55 27.32
CA LEU A 137 -10.91 5.31 28.04
C LEU A 137 -10.28 6.05 29.21
N HIS A 138 -10.79 7.23 29.50
CA HIS A 138 -10.31 8.07 30.61
C HIS A 138 -11.30 8.11 31.75
#